data_55bbc28f859abcc7cdffb1bc19b455d1
#
_entry.id   55bbc28f859abcc7cdffb1bc19b455d1
#
_cell.length_a   1.000
_cell.length_b   1.000
_cell.length_c   1.000
_cell.angle_alpha   90.00
_cell.angle_beta   90.00
_cell.angle_gamma   90.00
#
_symmetry.space_group_name_H-M   'P 1'
#
loop_
_entity.id
_entity.type
_entity.pdbx_description
1 polymer ?
#
loop_
_entity_poly.entity_id
_entity_poly.type
_entity_poly.pdbx_seq_one_letter_code
_entity_poly.pdbx_strand_id
1 'polypeptide(L)'
;MKFAIIAAGEGSRLAQEGVNVPKPLVKIKDEALIDRLIRIFMMNDAEEILVICNNLTSLVASHLEAIRQNGLNGKHVPLRYIVKTTPSSMHSFYELSSYLGNSPFVLTTVDTIFREDEFSQYIAAFRQLPVHYQGLMGVTDFIDDEKPLYVGTDEQLNITGFFDGKQDCNYISGGIYGLTYPSIVTLKQCIQRGESRMRNFQRGLIRDGLALKAYPFSKVLDIDHVGDIKKAEDFLNG
;
A
#
# COMPACT_ATOMS: atom_id res chain seq x y z
N MET A 1 3.72 11.09 11.40
CA MET A 1 4.31 9.98 10.60
C MET A 1 3.96 10.19 9.14
N LYS A 2 4.86 9.84 8.20
CA LYS A 2 4.59 9.93 6.77
C LYS A 2 3.82 8.72 6.26
N PHE A 3 2.95 8.96 5.27
CA PHE A 3 2.23 7.92 4.55
C PHE A 3 2.54 8.01 3.07
N ALA A 4 2.67 6.88 2.39
CA ALA A 4 3.02 6.81 0.98
C ALA A 4 2.03 5.92 0.21
N ILE A 5 1.64 6.35 -0.99
CA ILE A 5 0.69 5.66 -1.86
C ILE A 5 1.35 5.38 -3.21
N ILE A 6 1.41 4.13 -3.59
CA ILE A 6 1.76 3.72 -4.95
C ILE A 6 0.49 3.75 -5.81
N ALA A 7 0.39 4.73 -6.69
CA ALA A 7 -0.75 4.93 -7.59
C ALA A 7 -0.30 4.99 -9.08
N ALA A 8 0.89 4.45 -9.39
CA ALA A 8 1.48 4.51 -10.73
C ALA A 8 1.16 3.27 -11.62
N GLY A 9 0.31 2.35 -11.15
CA GLY A 9 -0.16 1.22 -11.95
C GLY A 9 -1.02 1.66 -13.13
N GLU A 10 -0.96 0.92 -14.23
CA GLU A 10 -1.69 1.25 -15.46
C GLU A 10 -3.20 1.02 -15.35
N GLY A 11 -3.65 0.12 -14.46
CA GLY A 11 -5.07 -0.24 -14.33
C GLY A 11 -5.66 -0.90 -15.59
N SER A 12 -4.82 -1.61 -16.37
CA SER A 12 -5.16 -2.11 -17.69
C SER A 12 -6.35 -3.09 -17.68
N ARG A 13 -6.52 -3.91 -16.63
CA ARG A 13 -7.66 -4.85 -16.48
C ARG A 13 -8.98 -4.11 -16.40
N LEU A 14 -9.08 -3.12 -15.51
CA LEU A 14 -10.29 -2.28 -15.37
C LEU A 14 -10.60 -1.54 -16.68
N ALA A 15 -9.58 -1.02 -17.37
CA ALA A 15 -9.76 -0.37 -18.66
C ALA A 15 -10.28 -1.34 -19.74
N GLN A 16 -9.80 -2.58 -19.77
CA GLN A 16 -10.30 -3.62 -20.69
C GLN A 16 -11.75 -4.02 -20.38
N GLU A 17 -12.20 -3.89 -19.15
CA GLU A 17 -13.57 -4.14 -18.71
C GLU A 17 -14.49 -2.91 -18.83
N GLY A 18 -14.04 -1.84 -19.49
CA GLY A 18 -14.84 -0.68 -19.83
C GLY A 18 -14.80 0.47 -18.80
N VAL A 19 -13.91 0.42 -17.81
CA VAL A 19 -13.72 1.54 -16.88
C VAL A 19 -12.90 2.64 -17.56
N ASN A 20 -13.53 3.79 -17.80
CA ASN A 20 -12.94 4.89 -18.58
C ASN A 20 -12.16 5.92 -17.72
N VAL A 21 -11.94 5.62 -16.44
CA VAL A 21 -11.17 6.49 -15.54
C VAL A 21 -9.93 5.74 -15.04
N PRO A 22 -8.79 6.46 -14.78
CA PRO A 22 -7.61 5.84 -14.19
C PRO A 22 -7.94 5.19 -12.85
N LYS A 23 -7.31 4.05 -12.55
CA LYS A 23 -7.56 3.26 -11.33
C LYS A 23 -7.62 4.11 -10.04
N PRO A 24 -6.72 5.08 -9.79
CA PRO A 24 -6.80 5.91 -8.58
C PRO A 24 -8.09 6.74 -8.45
N LEU A 25 -8.76 7.03 -9.57
CA LEU A 25 -10.01 7.80 -9.63
C LEU A 25 -11.26 6.92 -9.71
N VAL A 26 -11.11 5.60 -9.71
CA VAL A 26 -12.25 4.67 -9.58
C VAL A 26 -12.92 4.90 -8.23
N LYS A 27 -14.24 4.91 -8.22
CA LYS A 27 -15.03 5.19 -7.03
C LYS A 27 -15.57 3.93 -6.37
N ILE A 28 -15.50 3.92 -5.05
CA ILE A 28 -16.23 3.01 -4.17
C ILE A 28 -17.17 3.88 -3.33
N LYS A 29 -18.48 3.65 -3.39
CA LYS A 29 -19.49 4.48 -2.69
C LYS A 29 -19.29 5.99 -2.93
N ASP A 30 -19.15 6.40 -4.16
CA ASP A 30 -18.94 7.78 -4.57
C ASP A 30 -17.60 8.45 -4.16
N GLU A 31 -16.72 7.77 -3.42
CA GLU A 31 -15.40 8.27 -3.04
C GLU A 31 -14.31 7.61 -3.92
N ALA A 32 -13.43 8.42 -4.53
CA ALA A 32 -12.31 7.89 -5.31
C ALA A 32 -11.32 7.11 -4.42
N LEU A 33 -10.70 6.06 -4.95
CA LEU A 33 -9.74 5.24 -4.21
C LEU A 33 -8.63 6.08 -3.57
N ILE A 34 -8.09 7.06 -4.31
CA ILE A 34 -7.03 7.94 -3.82
C ILE A 34 -7.54 8.87 -2.73
N ASP A 35 -8.76 9.42 -2.86
CA ASP A 35 -9.36 10.32 -1.88
C ASP A 35 -9.63 9.59 -0.57
N ARG A 36 -10.13 8.35 -0.67
CA ARG A 36 -10.35 7.47 0.47
C ARG A 36 -9.07 7.25 1.27
N LEU A 37 -7.97 6.89 0.62
CA LEU A 37 -6.69 6.69 1.32
C LEU A 37 -6.17 7.98 1.95
N ILE A 38 -6.21 9.11 1.22
CA ILE A 38 -5.80 10.41 1.74
C ILE A 38 -6.61 10.77 2.98
N ARG A 39 -7.95 10.60 2.93
CA ARG A 39 -8.82 10.87 4.06
C ARG A 39 -8.50 9.99 5.27
N ILE A 40 -8.31 8.68 5.06
CA ILE A 40 -7.95 7.74 6.12
C ILE A 40 -6.59 8.11 6.75
N PHE A 41 -5.61 8.50 5.94
CA PHE A 41 -4.30 8.89 6.45
C PHE A 41 -4.37 10.19 7.26
N MET A 42 -5.18 11.16 6.82
CA MET A 42 -5.44 12.37 7.59
C MET A 42 -6.12 12.07 8.94
N MET A 43 -7.01 11.08 9.01
CA MET A 43 -7.64 10.63 10.26
C MET A 43 -6.63 9.93 11.20
N ASN A 44 -5.49 9.49 10.70
CA ASN A 44 -4.41 8.84 11.44
C ASN A 44 -3.18 9.76 11.62
N ASP A 45 -3.39 11.08 11.66
CA ASP A 45 -2.38 12.10 11.94
C ASP A 45 -1.20 12.09 10.94
N ALA A 46 -1.50 12.06 9.65
CA ALA A 46 -0.49 12.16 8.61
C ALA A 46 0.24 13.52 8.68
N GLU A 47 1.56 13.49 8.86
CA GLU A 47 2.43 14.67 8.78
C GLU A 47 2.72 15.06 7.32
N GLU A 48 2.85 14.07 6.46
CA GLU A 48 3.01 14.22 5.02
C GLU A 48 2.44 12.98 4.32
N ILE A 49 1.73 13.20 3.22
CA ILE A 49 1.22 12.14 2.35
C ILE A 49 1.97 12.24 1.02
N LEU A 50 2.64 11.16 0.65
CA LEU A 50 3.43 11.05 -0.57
C LEU A 50 2.69 10.17 -1.56
N VAL A 51 2.46 10.64 -2.77
CA VAL A 51 1.81 9.86 -3.83
C VAL A 51 2.71 9.79 -5.06
N ILE A 52 2.85 8.63 -5.66
CA ILE A 52 3.40 8.50 -7.01
C ILE A 52 2.30 8.05 -7.96
N CYS A 53 2.10 8.79 -9.04
CA CYS A 53 1.22 8.40 -10.15
C CYS A 53 2.02 8.32 -11.46
N ASN A 54 1.48 7.62 -12.46
CA ASN A 54 2.11 7.55 -13.78
C ASN A 54 1.80 8.80 -14.60
N ASN A 55 2.47 8.93 -15.76
CA ASN A 55 2.27 10.02 -16.71
C ASN A 55 1.43 9.60 -17.94
N LEU A 56 0.72 8.48 -17.87
CA LEU A 56 -0.14 8.00 -18.96
C LEU A 56 -1.37 8.89 -19.16
N THR A 57 -1.79 9.59 -18.11
CA THR A 57 -2.88 10.56 -18.13
C THR A 57 -2.59 11.71 -17.17
N SER A 58 -3.05 12.92 -17.52
CA SER A 58 -2.99 14.07 -16.63
C SER A 58 -4.06 14.07 -15.55
N LEU A 59 -5.10 13.21 -15.66
CA LEU A 59 -6.26 13.25 -14.77
C LEU A 59 -5.91 13.06 -13.30
N VAL A 60 -5.06 12.07 -12.99
CA VAL A 60 -4.65 11.80 -11.59
C VAL A 60 -3.81 12.96 -11.05
N ALA A 61 -2.83 13.43 -11.83
CA ALA A 61 -1.98 14.56 -11.42
C ALA A 61 -2.79 15.84 -11.21
N SER A 62 -3.75 16.13 -12.11
CA SER A 62 -4.64 17.30 -11.97
C SER A 62 -5.53 17.19 -10.73
N HIS A 63 -6.03 15.98 -10.42
CA HIS A 63 -6.83 15.73 -9.23
C HIS A 63 -6.00 15.92 -7.94
N LEU A 64 -4.78 15.37 -7.89
CA LEU A 64 -3.88 15.54 -6.76
C LEU A 64 -3.46 17.02 -6.58
N GLU A 65 -3.26 17.75 -7.68
CA GLU A 65 -2.98 19.19 -7.63
C GLU A 65 -4.15 19.98 -7.05
N ALA A 66 -5.39 19.63 -7.44
CA ALA A 66 -6.59 20.25 -6.88
C ALA A 66 -6.69 20.00 -5.36
N ILE A 67 -6.41 18.77 -4.90
CA ILE A 67 -6.36 18.45 -3.45
C ILE A 67 -5.26 19.26 -2.75
N ARG A 68 -4.08 19.37 -3.34
CA ARG A 68 -2.95 20.12 -2.78
C ARG A 68 -3.29 21.59 -2.59
N GLN A 69 -4.01 22.20 -3.54
CA GLN A 69 -4.37 23.61 -3.51
C GLN A 69 -5.60 23.89 -2.64
N ASN A 70 -6.63 23.06 -2.73
CA ASN A 70 -7.94 23.34 -2.16
C ASN A 70 -8.26 22.46 -0.93
N GLY A 71 -7.41 21.47 -0.64
CA GLY A 71 -7.68 20.46 0.38
C GLY A 71 -8.66 19.38 -0.09
N LEU A 72 -8.95 18.46 0.81
CA LEU A 72 -9.95 17.39 0.63
C LEU A 72 -11.07 17.57 1.67
N ASN A 73 -12.32 17.63 1.22
CA ASN A 73 -13.49 17.84 2.11
C ASN A 73 -13.33 19.07 3.02
N GLY A 74 -12.78 20.17 2.48
CA GLY A 74 -12.57 21.43 3.21
C GLY A 74 -11.40 21.40 4.21
N LYS A 75 -10.60 20.34 4.26
CA LYS A 75 -9.43 20.22 5.13
C LYS A 75 -8.14 20.30 4.32
N HIS A 76 -7.18 21.07 4.80
CA HIS A 76 -5.85 21.09 4.20
C HIS A 76 -5.19 19.70 4.27
N VAL A 77 -4.55 19.27 3.18
CA VAL A 77 -3.83 18.00 3.08
C VAL A 77 -2.33 18.28 2.87
N PRO A 78 -1.44 17.77 3.74
CA PRO A 78 0.00 17.89 3.55
C PRO A 78 0.49 16.93 2.44
N LEU A 79 0.08 17.22 1.21
CA LEU A 79 0.25 16.36 0.04
C LEU A 79 1.48 16.76 -0.77
N ARG A 80 2.31 15.78 -1.08
CA ARG A 80 3.36 15.83 -2.12
C ARG A 80 3.10 14.70 -3.10
N TYR A 81 3.21 14.97 -4.40
CA TYR A 81 3.08 13.92 -5.40
C TYR A 81 4.19 13.98 -6.45
N ILE A 82 4.44 12.82 -7.06
CA ILE A 82 5.42 12.60 -8.12
C ILE A 82 4.67 12.02 -9.32
N VAL A 83 4.92 12.56 -10.50
CA VAL A 83 4.37 12.04 -11.75
C VAL A 83 5.50 11.34 -12.50
N LYS A 84 5.50 10.00 -12.46
CA LYS A 84 6.54 9.20 -13.10
C LYS A 84 6.05 7.80 -13.41
N THR A 85 6.15 7.37 -14.65
CA THR A 85 5.97 5.97 -15.02
C THR A 85 7.21 5.16 -14.61
N THR A 86 7.01 4.05 -13.96
CA THR A 86 8.08 3.19 -13.44
C THR A 86 7.89 1.76 -13.90
N PRO A 87 8.96 0.94 -13.97
CA PRO A 87 8.85 -0.45 -14.44
C PRO A 87 8.02 -1.37 -13.53
N SER A 88 7.88 -1.04 -12.25
CA SER A 88 7.09 -1.83 -11.29
C SER A 88 6.77 -1.04 -10.03
N SER A 89 5.86 -1.56 -9.19
CA SER A 89 5.51 -0.99 -7.88
C SER A 89 6.74 -0.82 -6.96
N MET A 90 7.72 -1.71 -7.01
CA MET A 90 8.96 -1.57 -6.25
C MET A 90 9.79 -0.35 -6.74
N HIS A 91 9.83 -0.07 -8.04
CA HIS A 91 10.48 1.12 -8.58
C HIS A 91 9.71 2.39 -8.21
N SER A 92 8.38 2.34 -8.16
CA SER A 92 7.55 3.43 -7.64
C SER A 92 7.88 3.72 -6.16
N PHE A 93 8.01 2.69 -5.35
CA PHE A 93 8.46 2.84 -3.97
C PHE A 93 9.87 3.43 -3.87
N TYR A 94 10.78 3.01 -4.74
CA TYR A 94 12.14 3.57 -4.80
C TYR A 94 12.12 5.10 -5.06
N GLU A 95 11.29 5.58 -5.99
CA GLU A 95 11.12 7.02 -6.23
C GLU A 95 10.58 7.75 -4.99
N LEU A 96 9.56 7.19 -4.33
CA LEU A 96 8.99 7.76 -3.10
C LEU A 96 10.00 7.78 -1.94
N SER A 97 10.91 6.80 -1.89
CA SER A 97 11.85 6.62 -0.78
C SER A 97 12.76 7.83 -0.53
N SER A 98 13.03 8.63 -1.57
CA SER A 98 13.83 9.85 -1.46
C SER A 98 13.19 10.93 -0.59
N TYR A 99 11.88 10.86 -0.35
CA TYR A 99 11.11 11.83 0.43
C TYR A 99 10.70 11.32 1.83
N LEU A 100 10.89 10.02 2.10
CA LEU A 100 10.48 9.41 3.36
C LEU A 100 11.40 9.78 4.54
N GLY A 101 12.68 10.02 4.27
CA GLY A 101 13.65 10.33 5.33
C GLY A 101 13.96 9.10 6.20
N ASN A 102 14.31 9.35 7.46
CA ASN A 102 14.72 8.29 8.39
C ASN A 102 13.62 7.87 9.39
N SER A 103 12.48 8.56 9.38
CA SER A 103 11.38 8.26 10.29
C SER A 103 10.58 7.05 9.82
N PRO A 104 9.88 6.34 10.72
CA PRO A 104 8.93 5.31 10.34
C PRO A 104 7.83 5.86 9.43
N PHE A 105 7.38 5.04 8.48
CA PHE A 105 6.38 5.40 7.49
C PHE A 105 5.46 4.21 7.18
N VAL A 106 4.31 4.51 6.59
CA VAL A 106 3.39 3.49 6.07
C VAL A 106 3.28 3.63 4.56
N LEU A 107 3.38 2.52 3.85
CA LEU A 107 3.24 2.42 2.39
C LEU A 107 2.05 1.53 2.07
N THR A 108 1.20 1.96 1.13
CA THR A 108 0.14 1.13 0.54
C THR A 108 0.10 1.28 -0.97
N THR A 109 -0.59 0.36 -1.65
CA THR A 109 -1.04 0.55 -3.03
C THR A 109 -2.43 1.22 -3.03
N VAL A 110 -2.74 1.96 -4.11
CA VAL A 110 -3.97 2.78 -4.18
C VAL A 110 -5.26 1.96 -4.21
N ASP A 111 -5.18 0.72 -4.61
CA ASP A 111 -6.27 -0.23 -4.81
C ASP A 111 -6.60 -1.08 -3.60
N THR A 112 -5.83 -0.96 -2.53
CA THR A 112 -6.00 -1.76 -1.31
C THR A 112 -7.19 -1.25 -0.49
N ILE A 113 -8.18 -2.12 -0.26
CA ILE A 113 -9.39 -1.85 0.52
C ILE A 113 -9.35 -2.62 1.83
N PHE A 114 -9.55 -1.91 2.92
CA PHE A 114 -9.58 -2.40 4.30
C PHE A 114 -10.59 -1.61 5.14
N ARG A 115 -10.95 -2.09 6.33
CA ARG A 115 -11.78 -1.34 7.28
C ARG A 115 -10.95 -0.23 7.94
N GLU A 116 -11.55 0.95 8.07
CA GLU A 116 -10.86 2.15 8.56
C GLU A 116 -10.49 2.07 10.05
N ASP A 117 -11.35 1.45 10.83
CA ASP A 117 -11.11 1.19 12.26
C ASP A 117 -9.96 0.19 12.48
N GLU A 118 -9.91 -0.90 11.69
CA GLU A 118 -8.78 -1.85 11.72
C GLU A 118 -7.47 -1.17 11.30
N PHE A 119 -7.52 -0.29 10.31
CA PHE A 119 -6.33 0.47 9.91
C PHE A 119 -5.86 1.41 11.01
N SER A 120 -6.78 2.08 11.72
CA SER A 120 -6.41 2.93 12.86
C SER A 120 -5.79 2.12 13.99
N GLN A 121 -6.29 0.91 14.26
CA GLN A 121 -5.68 -0.02 15.23
C GLN A 121 -4.28 -0.50 14.75
N TYR A 122 -4.13 -0.79 13.46
CA TYR A 122 -2.84 -1.13 12.86
C TYR A 122 -1.82 0.02 13.04
N ILE A 123 -2.21 1.26 12.79
CA ILE A 123 -1.35 2.43 13.00
C ILE A 123 -0.94 2.57 14.46
N ALA A 124 -1.88 2.37 15.40
CA ALA A 124 -1.57 2.37 16.82
C ALA A 124 -0.57 1.27 17.20
N ALA A 125 -0.77 0.05 16.68
CA ALA A 125 0.16 -1.07 16.88
C ALA A 125 1.55 -0.79 16.26
N PHE A 126 1.61 -0.18 15.07
CA PHE A 126 2.87 0.17 14.44
C PHE A 126 3.64 1.25 15.23
N ARG A 127 2.96 2.24 15.78
CA ARG A 127 3.57 3.26 16.67
C ARG A 127 4.16 2.68 17.95
N GLN A 128 3.61 1.55 18.42
CA GLN A 128 4.05 0.85 19.64
C GLN A 128 4.96 -0.35 19.35
N LEU A 129 5.31 -0.58 18.08
CA LEU A 129 6.11 -1.72 17.67
C LEU A 129 7.48 -1.67 18.36
N PRO A 130 7.93 -2.76 19.02
CA PRO A 130 9.24 -2.79 19.66
C PRO A 130 10.37 -2.49 18.67
N VAL A 131 11.38 -1.74 19.11
CA VAL A 131 12.45 -1.18 18.28
C VAL A 131 13.30 -2.22 17.53
N HIS A 132 13.28 -3.47 17.96
CA HIS A 132 13.98 -4.56 17.26
C HIS A 132 13.27 -5.01 15.98
N TYR A 133 11.97 -4.68 15.80
CA TYR A 133 11.29 -4.90 14.53
C TYR A 133 11.53 -3.73 13.57
N GLN A 134 11.75 -4.04 12.30
CA GLN A 134 11.91 -3.07 11.23
C GLN A 134 10.65 -2.91 10.38
N GLY A 135 9.62 -3.70 10.65
CA GLY A 135 8.34 -3.54 9.96
C GLY A 135 7.19 -4.28 10.61
N LEU A 136 5.98 -3.73 10.42
CA LEU A 136 4.68 -4.33 10.68
C LEU A 136 3.97 -4.48 9.34
N MET A 137 3.73 -5.73 8.93
CA MET A 137 3.16 -6.04 7.63
C MET A 137 1.69 -6.40 7.77
N GLY A 138 0.80 -5.66 7.10
CA GLY A 138 -0.60 -6.02 7.02
C GLY A 138 -0.80 -7.32 6.24
N VAL A 139 -1.45 -8.29 6.86
CA VAL A 139 -1.75 -9.60 6.29
C VAL A 139 -3.24 -9.92 6.47
N THR A 140 -3.76 -10.86 5.68
CA THR A 140 -5.13 -11.36 5.84
C THR A 140 -5.18 -12.86 5.53
N ASP A 141 -6.11 -13.58 6.15
CA ASP A 141 -6.43 -14.96 5.82
C ASP A 141 -7.50 -15.07 4.72
N PHE A 142 -8.10 -13.94 4.33
CA PHE A 142 -9.04 -13.87 3.23
C PHE A 142 -8.29 -13.85 1.89
N ILE A 143 -8.43 -14.92 1.10
CA ILE A 143 -7.72 -15.12 -0.17
C ILE A 143 -8.71 -14.93 -1.32
N ASP A 144 -8.63 -13.80 -2.03
CA ASP A 144 -9.40 -13.50 -3.26
C ASP A 144 -8.45 -13.03 -4.40
N ASP A 145 -7.13 -13.16 -4.23
CA ASP A 145 -6.12 -12.82 -5.24
C ASP A 145 -5.80 -14.04 -6.11
N GLU A 146 -5.68 -13.85 -7.43
CA GLU A 146 -5.28 -14.88 -8.38
C GLU A 146 -3.85 -15.40 -8.16
N LYS A 147 -2.97 -14.55 -7.63
CA LYS A 147 -1.55 -14.84 -7.39
C LYS A 147 -1.08 -14.30 -6.05
N PRO A 148 -1.65 -14.79 -4.94
CA PRO A 148 -1.35 -14.28 -3.62
C PRO A 148 0.13 -14.48 -3.28
N LEU A 149 0.66 -13.58 -2.46
CA LEU A 149 1.95 -13.76 -1.82
C LEU A 149 1.70 -14.29 -0.41
N TYR A 150 1.96 -15.56 -0.20
CA TYR A 150 1.77 -16.20 1.11
C TYR A 150 2.82 -15.76 2.11
N VAL A 151 2.39 -15.58 3.35
CA VAL A 151 3.21 -15.09 4.46
C VAL A 151 3.32 -16.17 5.51
N GLY A 152 4.52 -16.70 5.70
CA GLY A 152 4.83 -17.62 6.78
C GLY A 152 5.04 -16.84 8.08
N THR A 153 4.45 -17.32 9.17
CA THR A 153 4.59 -16.75 10.51
C THR A 153 4.84 -17.83 11.54
N ASP A 154 5.50 -17.45 12.63
CA ASP A 154 5.50 -18.26 13.86
C ASP A 154 4.26 -17.98 14.71
N GLU A 155 4.17 -18.63 15.87
CA GLU A 155 3.05 -18.48 16.84
C GLU A 155 2.94 -17.05 17.39
N GLN A 156 4.02 -16.28 17.39
CA GLN A 156 4.06 -14.89 17.85
C GLN A 156 3.82 -13.89 16.71
N LEU A 157 3.44 -14.37 15.52
CA LEU A 157 3.27 -13.57 14.29
C LEU A 157 4.57 -12.93 13.78
N ASN A 158 5.75 -13.44 14.14
CA ASN A 158 6.97 -13.04 13.47
C ASN A 158 6.97 -13.63 12.06
N ILE A 159 7.31 -12.82 11.06
CA ILE A 159 7.32 -13.27 9.68
C ILE A 159 8.59 -14.10 9.42
N THR A 160 8.40 -15.33 8.96
CA THR A 160 9.47 -16.27 8.66
C THR A 160 9.82 -16.32 7.18
N GLY A 161 8.92 -15.85 6.30
CA GLY A 161 9.16 -15.83 4.86
C GLY A 161 7.96 -15.41 4.03
N PHE A 162 8.22 -15.23 2.72
CA PHE A 162 7.21 -14.89 1.70
C PHE A 162 7.29 -15.87 0.52
N PHE A 163 6.18 -16.51 0.17
CA PHE A 163 6.14 -17.65 -0.74
C PHE A 163 5.11 -17.45 -1.87
N ASP A 164 5.39 -18.00 -3.06
CA ASP A 164 4.43 -18.03 -4.17
C ASP A 164 3.40 -19.16 -4.03
N GLY A 165 3.69 -20.19 -3.24
CA GLY A 165 2.79 -21.29 -2.92
C GLY A 165 2.31 -21.26 -1.49
N LYS A 166 1.12 -21.82 -1.23
CA LYS A 166 0.46 -21.76 0.07
C LYS A 166 1.30 -22.33 1.22
N GLN A 167 2.01 -23.45 0.99
CA GLN A 167 2.72 -24.16 2.08
C GLN A 167 1.84 -24.24 3.35
N ASP A 168 2.44 -24.13 4.52
CA ASP A 168 1.74 -24.07 5.83
C ASP A 168 1.43 -22.61 6.24
N CYS A 169 1.16 -21.73 5.27
CA CYS A 169 0.87 -20.32 5.54
C CYS A 169 -0.64 -20.10 5.74
N ASN A 170 -0.98 -19.40 6.84
CA ASN A 170 -2.36 -18.99 7.12
C ASN A 170 -2.72 -17.64 6.48
N TYR A 171 -1.73 -16.85 6.09
CA TYR A 171 -1.92 -15.46 5.65
C TYR A 171 -1.36 -15.23 4.25
N ILE A 172 -1.89 -14.17 3.62
CA ILE A 172 -1.32 -13.54 2.44
C ILE A 172 -0.98 -12.08 2.73
N SER A 173 -0.06 -11.49 1.95
CA SER A 173 0.30 -10.08 2.06
C SER A 173 -0.87 -9.19 1.64
N GLY A 174 -1.26 -8.25 2.48
CA GLY A 174 -2.38 -7.34 2.25
C GLY A 174 -1.98 -5.99 1.63
N GLY A 175 -0.75 -5.82 1.13
CA GLY A 175 -0.35 -4.57 0.47
C GLY A 175 -0.20 -3.36 1.41
N ILE A 176 -0.14 -3.57 2.72
CA ILE A 176 -0.01 -2.53 3.75
C ILE A 176 1.29 -2.76 4.51
N TYR A 177 2.18 -1.77 4.49
CA TYR A 177 3.55 -1.91 4.99
C TYR A 177 3.89 -0.76 5.94
N GLY A 178 3.95 -1.02 7.25
CA GLY A 178 4.57 -0.13 8.24
C GLY A 178 6.06 -0.45 8.32
N LEU A 179 6.92 0.48 7.94
CA LEU A 179 8.34 0.22 7.74
C LEU A 179 9.21 1.30 8.39
N THR A 180 10.45 0.91 8.69
CA THR A 180 11.49 1.81 9.19
C THR A 180 12.62 1.96 8.16
N TYR A 181 13.52 2.91 8.39
CA TYR A 181 14.60 3.25 7.46
C TYR A 181 15.44 2.07 6.95
N PRO A 182 15.79 1.01 7.73
CA PRO A 182 16.53 -0.14 7.21
C PRO A 182 15.86 -0.79 6.00
N SER A 183 14.54 -0.75 5.89
CA SER A 183 13.82 -1.27 4.72
C SER A 183 14.13 -0.51 3.42
N ILE A 184 14.47 0.79 3.51
CA ILE A 184 14.90 1.59 2.35
C ILE A 184 16.30 1.14 1.89
N VAL A 185 17.16 0.72 2.79
CA VAL A 185 18.47 0.14 2.44
C VAL A 185 18.28 -1.15 1.64
N THR A 186 17.44 -2.07 2.14
CA THR A 186 17.06 -3.28 1.41
C THR A 186 16.44 -2.96 0.04
N LEU A 187 15.54 -1.97 -0.03
CA LEU A 187 14.94 -1.55 -1.30
C LEU A 187 15.99 -1.16 -2.34
N LYS A 188 16.96 -0.33 -1.94
CA LYS A 188 18.07 0.09 -2.81
C LYS A 188 18.91 -1.09 -3.29
N GLN A 189 19.19 -2.03 -2.41
CA GLN A 189 19.92 -3.25 -2.76
C GLN A 189 19.12 -4.15 -3.72
N CYS A 190 17.79 -4.28 -3.55
CA CYS A 190 16.93 -4.99 -4.49
C CYS A 190 16.99 -4.37 -5.89
N ILE A 191 16.89 -3.04 -5.98
CA ILE A 191 17.03 -2.31 -7.26
C ILE A 191 18.40 -2.54 -7.89
N GLN A 192 19.48 -2.45 -7.11
CA GLN A 192 20.85 -2.69 -7.61
C GLN A 192 21.05 -4.12 -8.14
N ARG A 193 20.36 -5.11 -7.57
CA ARG A 193 20.35 -6.51 -8.03
C ARG A 193 19.47 -6.71 -9.27
N GLY A 194 18.80 -5.68 -9.79
CA GLY A 194 17.88 -5.78 -10.93
C GLY A 194 16.55 -6.46 -10.59
N GLU A 195 16.23 -6.58 -9.31
CA GLU A 195 14.95 -7.14 -8.88
C GLU A 195 13.80 -6.16 -9.15
N SER A 196 12.58 -6.69 -9.32
CA SER A 196 11.37 -5.91 -9.54
C SER A 196 10.19 -6.53 -8.78
N ARG A 197 9.06 -5.79 -8.67
CA ARG A 197 7.83 -6.18 -7.95
C ARG A 197 7.99 -6.19 -6.43
N MET A 198 6.95 -5.76 -5.73
CA MET A 198 6.93 -5.69 -4.27
C MET A 198 7.16 -7.03 -3.57
N ARG A 199 6.74 -8.16 -4.17
CA ARG A 199 7.02 -9.49 -3.60
C ARG A 199 8.51 -9.80 -3.45
N ASN A 200 9.34 -9.34 -4.38
CA ASN A 200 10.79 -9.52 -4.28
C ASN A 200 11.41 -8.60 -3.23
N PHE A 201 10.89 -7.38 -3.08
CA PHE A 201 11.26 -6.50 -1.97
C PHE A 201 10.92 -7.14 -0.62
N GLN A 202 9.72 -7.70 -0.45
CA GLN A 202 9.33 -8.36 0.80
C GLN A 202 10.25 -9.54 1.13
N ARG A 203 10.61 -10.36 0.14
CA ARG A 203 11.62 -11.43 0.29
C ARG A 203 13.00 -10.87 0.63
N GLY A 204 13.35 -9.72 0.03
CA GLY A 204 14.57 -8.99 0.32
C GLY A 204 14.69 -8.60 1.79
N LEU A 205 13.59 -8.13 2.42
CA LEU A 205 13.60 -7.77 3.83
C LEU A 205 14.03 -8.95 4.72
N ILE A 206 13.48 -10.15 4.47
CA ILE A 206 13.86 -11.36 5.22
C ILE A 206 15.30 -11.78 4.90
N ARG A 207 15.69 -11.79 3.62
CA ARG A 207 17.04 -12.14 3.18
C ARG A 207 18.11 -11.23 3.82
N ASP A 208 17.82 -9.96 3.98
CA ASP A 208 18.71 -8.97 4.58
C ASP A 208 18.62 -8.96 6.12
N GLY A 209 17.88 -9.91 6.72
CA GLY A 209 17.80 -10.14 8.16
C GLY A 209 16.92 -9.16 8.95
N LEU A 210 16.00 -8.45 8.30
CA LEU A 210 15.10 -7.57 9.00
C LEU A 210 14.02 -8.37 9.75
N ALA A 211 13.82 -8.04 11.03
CA ALA A 211 12.74 -8.61 11.83
C ALA A 211 11.43 -7.92 11.48
N LEU A 212 10.46 -8.70 11.01
CA LEU A 212 9.15 -8.23 10.61
C LEU A 212 8.06 -8.92 11.43
N LYS A 213 7.00 -8.21 11.75
CA LYS A 213 5.82 -8.74 12.42
C LYS A 213 4.60 -8.65 11.48
N ALA A 214 3.77 -9.68 11.49
CA ALA A 214 2.49 -9.67 10.79
C ALA A 214 1.42 -9.00 11.67
N TYR A 215 0.52 -8.26 11.02
CA TYR A 215 -0.70 -7.70 11.62
C TYR A 215 -1.90 -8.20 10.83
N PRO A 216 -2.70 -9.12 11.38
CA PRO A 216 -3.88 -9.65 10.71
C PRO A 216 -5.01 -8.61 10.61
N PHE A 217 -5.43 -8.33 9.38
CA PHE A 217 -6.69 -7.66 9.07
C PHE A 217 -7.76 -8.72 8.85
N SER A 218 -9.00 -8.45 9.24
CA SER A 218 -10.13 -9.35 9.02
C SER A 218 -10.34 -9.63 7.53
N LYS A 219 -10.12 -8.62 6.68
CA LYS A 219 -10.19 -8.73 5.23
C LYS A 219 -9.44 -7.58 4.57
N VAL A 220 -8.70 -7.91 3.52
CA VAL A 220 -8.12 -6.94 2.58
C VAL A 220 -8.49 -7.37 1.18
N LEU A 221 -8.89 -6.41 0.35
CA LEU A 221 -9.25 -6.62 -1.06
C LEU A 221 -8.43 -5.68 -1.94
N ASP A 222 -8.10 -6.12 -3.13
CA ASP A 222 -7.54 -5.28 -4.19
C ASP A 222 -8.58 -5.07 -5.29
N ILE A 223 -8.65 -3.85 -5.83
CA ILE A 223 -9.55 -3.48 -6.92
C ILE A 223 -8.83 -3.69 -8.25
N ASP A 224 -8.89 -4.88 -8.81
CA ASP A 224 -8.27 -5.23 -10.08
C ASP A 224 -9.30 -5.39 -11.22
N HIS A 225 -10.53 -5.79 -10.90
CA HIS A 225 -11.63 -6.03 -11.83
C HIS A 225 -12.87 -5.23 -11.46
N VAL A 226 -13.79 -5.03 -12.42
CA VAL A 226 -15.07 -4.34 -12.16
C VAL A 226 -15.88 -5.02 -11.06
N GLY A 227 -15.83 -6.36 -11.00
CA GLY A 227 -16.51 -7.12 -9.95
C GLY A 227 -16.00 -6.84 -8.53
N ASP A 228 -14.73 -6.41 -8.39
CA ASP A 228 -14.13 -6.11 -7.10
C ASP A 228 -14.70 -4.82 -6.49
N ILE A 229 -15.17 -3.89 -7.32
CA ILE A 229 -15.84 -2.65 -6.87
C ILE A 229 -17.04 -3.02 -5.99
N LYS A 230 -17.92 -3.90 -6.49
CA LYS A 230 -19.08 -4.35 -5.74
C LYS A 230 -18.72 -5.14 -4.50
N LYS A 231 -17.73 -6.04 -4.57
CA LYS A 231 -17.22 -6.78 -3.40
C LYS A 231 -16.71 -5.82 -2.31
N ALA A 232 -16.01 -4.76 -2.71
CA ALA A 232 -15.50 -3.74 -1.79
C ALA A 232 -16.65 -2.94 -1.15
N GLU A 233 -17.66 -2.53 -1.93
CA GLU A 233 -18.85 -1.85 -1.41
C GLU A 233 -19.61 -2.71 -0.39
N ASP A 234 -19.83 -3.99 -0.71
CA ASP A 234 -20.51 -4.94 0.18
C ASP A 234 -19.69 -5.15 1.48
N PHE A 235 -18.37 -5.27 1.37
CA PHE A 235 -17.46 -5.40 2.52
C PHE A 235 -17.48 -4.15 3.43
N LEU A 236 -17.53 -2.95 2.86
CA LEU A 236 -17.55 -1.71 3.62
C LEU A 236 -18.93 -1.35 4.18
N ASN A 237 -20.01 -2.09 3.82
CA ASN A 237 -21.36 -1.93 4.33
C ASN A 237 -21.69 -2.82 5.55
N GLY A 238 -20.97 -3.93 5.71
CA GLY A 238 -21.16 -4.90 6.79
C GLY A 238 -20.18 -4.69 7.93
#